data_17dafcfa3dc3a6d735253050a571f4e4
#
_entry.id   17dafcfa3dc3a6d735253050a571f4e4
#
_cell.length_a   1.000
_cell.length_b   1.000
_cell.length_c   1.000
_cell.angle_alpha   90.00
_cell.angle_beta   90.00
_cell.angle_gamma   90.00
#
_symmetry.space_group_name_H-M   'P 1'
#
loop_
_entity.id
_entity.type
_entity.pdbx_description
1 polymer ?
#
loop_
_entity_poly.entity_id
_entity_poly.type
_entity_poly.pdbx_seq_one_letter_code
_entity_poly.pdbx_strand_id
1 'polypeptide(L)'
;LFLFKRGLVKQGRRTVSVVFVSDLFHKVSGGFSMLHIVVCIKQVPDSREIRIDPKNNTLIRQGVPSIVNFYDLHGLEEALRIKDEQGARVTVVTMGPPPAEKSLKECISLGADEAVLVTDRGFAGADTLATSYVVANTIKKISEHWGPVDMVFCGKQTLDGDTGQVGPGVACRLDLEQLTYVTKVVKVDEERRKVTVHRHLEDGIEVVETSMPLLITALKELNKVRRASLPGMIRAARYKPTVWTTADFPKLDKAQIGLKGSPTIVAKTWVPEIRSINGERIEGEDEAAVADQLIAKLWDSELPTRMGWTGV
;
A
#
# COMPACT_ATOMS: atom_id res chain seq x y z
N LEU A 1 21.68 9.80 -16.74
CA LEU A 1 20.99 11.06 -17.13
C LEU A 1 19.63 10.67 -17.66
N PHE A 2 18.57 10.81 -16.84
CA PHE A 2 17.21 10.50 -17.26
C PHE A 2 16.64 11.65 -18.09
N LEU A 3 16.23 11.37 -19.29
CA LEU A 3 15.54 12.34 -20.17
C LEU A 3 14.03 12.20 -19.93
N PHE A 4 13.46 13.14 -19.19
CA PHE A 4 12.00 13.28 -19.06
C PHE A 4 11.47 14.16 -20.19
N LYS A 5 10.60 13.63 -21.06
CA LYS A 5 9.77 14.45 -21.94
C LYS A 5 8.42 14.69 -21.26
N ARG A 6 8.16 15.91 -20.84
CA ARG A 6 6.83 16.33 -20.36
C ARG A 6 6.02 16.87 -21.53
N GLY A 7 4.84 16.30 -21.77
CA GLY A 7 3.82 16.84 -22.65
C GLY A 7 2.62 17.29 -21.84
N LEU A 8 2.11 18.51 -22.10
CA LEU A 8 0.89 19.02 -21.50
C LEU A 8 -0.26 18.80 -22.48
N VAL A 9 -1.27 18.04 -22.09
CA VAL A 9 -2.52 17.88 -22.84
C VAL A 9 -3.64 18.54 -22.05
N LYS A 10 -4.31 19.52 -22.64
CA LYS A 10 -5.50 20.14 -22.04
C LYS A 10 -6.74 19.35 -22.42
N GLN A 11 -7.41 18.77 -21.42
CA GLN A 11 -8.71 18.14 -21.57
C GLN A 11 -9.71 18.84 -20.62
N GLY A 12 -10.40 19.86 -21.13
CA GLY A 12 -11.32 20.70 -20.37
C GLY A 12 -10.61 21.64 -19.38
N ARG A 13 -11.15 21.78 -18.16
CA ARG A 13 -10.58 22.63 -17.07
C ARG A 13 -9.48 21.96 -16.25
N ARG A 14 -9.04 20.75 -16.62
CA ARG A 14 -7.98 20.03 -15.89
C ARG A 14 -6.72 19.94 -16.75
N THR A 15 -5.59 20.22 -16.15
CA THR A 15 -4.27 20.04 -16.78
C THR A 15 -3.83 18.60 -16.54
N VAL A 16 -3.57 17.85 -17.61
CA VAL A 16 -3.02 16.49 -17.55
C VAL A 16 -1.58 16.56 -18.01
N SER A 17 -0.65 16.19 -17.13
CA SER A 17 0.77 16.08 -17.49
C SER A 17 1.03 14.66 -17.99
N VAL A 18 1.57 14.50 -19.18
CA VAL A 18 1.99 13.21 -19.73
C VAL A 18 3.51 13.13 -19.63
N VAL A 19 4.00 12.15 -18.90
CA VAL A 19 5.44 11.91 -18.73
C VAL A 19 5.77 10.59 -19.44
N PHE A 20 6.69 10.66 -20.40
CA PHE A 20 7.26 9.47 -21.04
C PHE A 20 8.64 9.23 -20.44
N VAL A 21 8.84 8.07 -19.84
CA VAL A 21 10.16 7.60 -19.43
C VAL A 21 10.76 6.82 -20.58
N SER A 22 11.86 7.29 -21.16
CA SER A 22 12.46 6.67 -22.33
C SER A 22 13.30 5.45 -21.95
N ASP A 23 13.12 4.38 -22.70
CA ASP A 23 13.82 3.11 -22.59
C ASP A 23 15.33 3.25 -22.75
N LEU A 24 16.09 2.84 -21.76
CA LEU A 24 17.46 2.38 -21.94
C LEU A 24 17.57 0.99 -21.26
N PHE A 25 17.75 -0.04 -22.11
CA PHE A 25 17.99 -1.45 -21.80
C PHE A 25 16.79 -2.34 -21.39
N HIS A 26 16.34 -3.19 -22.29
CA HIS A 26 16.59 -4.65 -22.30
C HIS A 26 16.00 -5.29 -23.56
N LYS A 27 16.86 -5.82 -24.43
CA LYS A 27 16.49 -6.87 -25.36
C LYS A 27 16.35 -8.16 -24.55
N VAL A 28 15.13 -8.60 -24.30
CA VAL A 28 14.82 -9.96 -23.87
C VAL A 28 14.30 -10.71 -25.09
N SER A 29 15.01 -11.73 -25.46
CA SER A 29 14.71 -12.70 -26.53
C SER A 29 13.39 -13.43 -26.27
N GLY A 30 12.59 -13.50 -27.29
CA GLY A 30 11.24 -14.00 -27.42
C GLY A 30 10.87 -15.32 -26.79
N GLY A 31 9.67 -15.29 -26.30
CA GLY A 31 8.77 -16.34 -25.89
C GLY A 31 7.67 -15.64 -25.10
N PHE A 32 6.41 -15.73 -25.51
CA PHE A 32 5.28 -15.25 -24.71
C PHE A 32 5.28 -16.02 -23.38
N SER A 33 5.91 -15.45 -22.37
CA SER A 33 5.86 -15.96 -21.00
C SER A 33 4.71 -15.24 -20.33
N MET A 34 3.74 -15.96 -19.79
CA MET A 34 2.65 -15.45 -18.98
C MET A 34 3.16 -14.44 -17.94
N LEU A 35 2.54 -13.29 -17.84
CA LEU A 35 2.89 -12.23 -16.89
C LEU A 35 2.95 -12.79 -15.45
N HIS A 36 3.98 -12.41 -14.72
CA HIS A 36 4.13 -12.75 -13.31
C HIS A 36 4.05 -11.51 -12.45
N ILE A 37 3.03 -11.45 -11.61
CA ILE A 37 2.73 -10.33 -10.73
C ILE A 37 2.93 -10.74 -9.29
N VAL A 38 3.76 -10.02 -8.55
CA VAL A 38 3.93 -10.21 -7.11
C VAL A 38 3.17 -9.13 -6.36
N VAL A 39 2.38 -9.51 -5.36
CA VAL A 39 1.67 -8.56 -4.50
C VAL A 39 2.18 -8.68 -3.08
N CYS A 40 2.77 -7.59 -2.59
CA CYS A 40 3.20 -7.49 -1.20
C CYS A 40 2.00 -7.11 -0.33
N ILE A 41 1.70 -7.91 0.68
CA ILE A 41 0.63 -7.65 1.63
C ILE A 41 1.17 -7.59 3.05
N LYS A 42 0.48 -6.87 3.93
CA LYS A 42 0.75 -6.86 5.35
C LYS A 42 -0.50 -7.22 6.14
N GLN A 43 -0.33 -8.08 7.14
CA GLN A 43 -1.34 -8.27 8.17
C GLN A 43 -1.26 -7.12 9.16
N VAL A 44 -2.39 -6.45 9.40
CA VAL A 44 -2.51 -5.33 10.33
C VAL A 44 -3.64 -5.56 11.32
N PRO A 45 -3.61 -4.98 12.52
CA PRO A 45 -4.75 -5.00 13.43
C PRO A 45 -5.97 -4.29 12.79
N ASP A 46 -7.17 -4.82 12.97
CA ASP A 46 -8.39 -4.12 12.56
C ASP A 46 -8.64 -2.93 13.48
N SER A 47 -8.28 -1.72 13.01
CA SER A 47 -8.40 -0.49 13.79
C SER A 47 -9.84 -0.15 14.20
N ARG A 48 -10.85 -0.74 13.52
CA ARG A 48 -12.27 -0.53 13.85
C ARG A 48 -12.67 -1.23 15.15
N GLU A 49 -11.91 -2.23 15.58
CA GLU A 49 -12.18 -3.02 16.78
C GLU A 49 -11.22 -2.73 17.94
N ILE A 50 -10.36 -1.71 17.80
CA ILE A 50 -9.46 -1.30 18.87
C ILE A 50 -10.28 -0.74 20.02
N ARG A 51 -10.19 -1.38 21.21
CA ARG A 51 -10.83 -0.95 22.44
C ARG A 51 -9.80 -0.31 23.35
N ILE A 52 -10.24 0.72 24.06
CA ILE A 52 -9.44 1.36 25.11
C ILE A 52 -9.77 0.67 26.43
N ASP A 53 -8.77 0.26 27.17
CA ASP A 53 -8.93 -0.23 28.54
C ASP A 53 -9.31 0.94 29.45
N PRO A 54 -10.53 0.95 30.03
CA PRO A 54 -11.01 2.05 30.86
C PRO A 54 -10.24 2.23 32.16
N LYS A 55 -9.42 1.26 32.57
CA LYS A 55 -8.67 1.31 33.85
C LYS A 55 -7.34 2.05 33.69
N ASN A 56 -6.68 1.90 32.59
CA ASN A 56 -5.33 2.43 32.37
C ASN A 56 -5.22 3.30 31.11
N ASN A 57 -6.32 3.50 30.41
CA ASN A 57 -6.42 4.30 29.18
C ASN A 57 -5.46 3.85 28.06
N THR A 58 -5.12 2.55 28.04
CA THR A 58 -4.25 1.95 27.03
C THR A 58 -5.05 1.19 25.98
N LEU A 59 -4.50 1.10 24.77
CA LEU A 59 -5.10 0.31 23.69
C LEU A 59 -5.01 -1.19 24.03
N ILE A 60 -6.16 -1.85 24.11
CA ILE A 60 -6.25 -3.31 24.23
C ILE A 60 -5.93 -3.90 22.86
N ARG A 61 -4.69 -4.33 22.68
CA ARG A 61 -4.25 -5.02 21.45
C ARG A 61 -4.53 -6.51 21.47
N GLN A 62 -4.72 -7.09 22.66
CA GLN A 62 -5.05 -8.50 22.82
C GLN A 62 -6.49 -8.77 22.36
N GLY A 63 -6.66 -9.73 21.44
CA GLY A 63 -7.97 -10.11 20.91
C GLY A 63 -8.49 -9.24 19.75
N VAL A 64 -7.73 -8.23 19.31
CA VAL A 64 -8.09 -7.47 18.09
C VAL A 64 -7.89 -8.37 16.89
N PRO A 65 -8.92 -8.58 16.05
CA PRO A 65 -8.78 -9.32 14.81
C PRO A 65 -7.70 -8.67 13.91
N SER A 66 -6.98 -9.52 13.20
CA SER A 66 -6.03 -9.04 12.20
C SER A 66 -6.61 -9.23 10.82
N ILE A 67 -6.44 -8.24 9.96
CA ILE A 67 -6.92 -8.19 8.58
C ILE A 67 -5.76 -7.96 7.62
N VAL A 68 -5.98 -8.22 6.33
CA VAL A 68 -5.08 -7.74 5.27
C VAL A 68 -5.17 -6.21 5.22
N ASN A 69 -4.04 -5.54 5.11
CA ASN A 69 -4.02 -4.09 4.95
C ASN A 69 -4.87 -3.66 3.76
N PHE A 70 -5.71 -2.67 4.00
CA PHE A 70 -6.73 -2.23 3.05
C PHE A 70 -6.15 -1.81 1.68
N TYR A 71 -5.06 -1.05 1.68
CA TYR A 71 -4.43 -0.63 0.41
C TYR A 71 -3.80 -1.79 -0.36
N ASP A 72 -3.31 -2.83 0.36
CA ASP A 72 -2.72 -4.00 -0.29
C ASP A 72 -3.80 -4.83 -1.00
N LEU A 73 -5.02 -4.87 -0.46
CA LEU A 73 -6.16 -5.51 -1.14
C LEU A 73 -6.50 -4.84 -2.48
N HIS A 74 -6.36 -3.53 -2.59
CA HIS A 74 -6.54 -2.84 -3.88
C HIS A 74 -5.43 -3.19 -4.87
N GLY A 75 -4.18 -3.35 -4.41
CA GLY A 75 -3.09 -3.86 -5.23
C GLY A 75 -3.33 -5.30 -5.70
N LEU A 76 -3.83 -6.15 -4.80
CA LEU A 76 -4.20 -7.52 -5.14
C LEU A 76 -5.34 -7.57 -6.17
N GLU A 77 -6.40 -6.79 -5.96
CA GLU A 77 -7.52 -6.74 -6.91
C GLU A 77 -7.08 -6.34 -8.31
N GLU A 78 -6.16 -5.36 -8.41
CA GLU A 78 -5.67 -4.94 -9.73
C GLU A 78 -4.83 -6.04 -10.39
N ALA A 79 -3.99 -6.73 -9.64
CA ALA A 79 -3.25 -7.89 -10.13
C ALA A 79 -4.19 -9.01 -10.61
N LEU A 80 -5.29 -9.25 -9.88
CA LEU A 80 -6.30 -10.23 -10.28
C LEU A 80 -7.11 -9.80 -11.51
N ARG A 81 -7.38 -8.50 -11.69
CA ARG A 81 -8.00 -7.98 -12.91
C ARG A 81 -7.12 -8.19 -14.13
N ILE A 82 -5.82 -7.87 -14.02
CA ILE A 82 -4.86 -8.13 -15.10
C ILE A 82 -4.80 -9.63 -15.41
N LYS A 83 -4.81 -10.48 -14.39
CA LYS A 83 -4.88 -11.93 -14.56
C LYS A 83 -6.13 -12.38 -15.31
N ASP A 84 -7.30 -11.85 -14.97
CA ASP A 84 -8.57 -12.20 -15.62
C ASP A 84 -8.60 -11.73 -17.09
N GLU A 85 -8.00 -10.58 -17.39
CA GLU A 85 -8.02 -9.97 -18.73
C GLU A 85 -6.98 -10.56 -19.68
N GLN A 86 -5.78 -10.86 -19.19
CA GLN A 86 -4.61 -11.19 -20.04
C GLN A 86 -3.96 -12.53 -19.70
N GLY A 87 -4.35 -13.14 -18.57
CA GLY A 87 -3.71 -14.37 -18.09
C GLY A 87 -2.37 -14.07 -17.42
N ALA A 88 -2.36 -13.89 -16.11
CA ALA A 88 -1.14 -13.69 -15.33
C ALA A 88 -1.07 -14.66 -14.16
N ARG A 89 0.15 -14.95 -13.70
CA ARG A 89 0.38 -15.60 -12.41
C ARG A 89 0.44 -14.53 -11.34
N VAL A 90 -0.34 -14.69 -10.27
CA VAL A 90 -0.35 -13.78 -9.13
C VAL A 90 0.18 -14.48 -7.89
N THR A 91 1.33 -14.03 -7.40
CA THR A 91 1.98 -14.52 -6.18
C THR A 91 1.85 -13.47 -5.08
N VAL A 92 1.25 -13.82 -3.94
CA VAL A 92 1.19 -12.93 -2.78
C VAL A 92 2.30 -13.24 -1.80
N VAL A 93 2.89 -12.20 -1.21
CA VAL A 93 3.97 -12.33 -0.23
C VAL A 93 3.74 -11.47 1.00
N THR A 94 4.04 -12.01 2.16
CA THR A 94 4.06 -11.24 3.42
C THR A 94 5.27 -11.61 4.27
N MET A 95 5.87 -10.61 4.91
CA MET A 95 6.84 -10.81 5.98
C MET A 95 6.12 -10.58 7.31
N GLY A 96 6.03 -11.62 8.12
CA GLY A 96 5.30 -11.51 9.38
C GLY A 96 5.40 -12.77 10.26
N PRO A 97 4.75 -12.74 11.42
CA PRO A 97 4.67 -13.90 12.28
C PRO A 97 3.81 -15.01 11.67
N PRO A 98 3.92 -16.27 12.16
CA PRO A 98 3.15 -17.40 11.61
C PRO A 98 1.63 -17.15 11.45
N PRO A 99 0.92 -16.42 12.32
CA PRO A 99 -0.50 -16.12 12.13
C PRO A 99 -0.83 -15.32 10.86
N ALA A 100 0.16 -14.68 10.20
CA ALA A 100 -0.03 -13.98 8.92
C ALA A 100 -0.39 -14.94 7.76
N GLU A 101 -0.24 -16.26 7.95
CA GLU A 101 -0.77 -17.29 7.07
C GLU A 101 -2.27 -17.09 6.76
N LYS A 102 -3.05 -16.63 7.75
CA LYS A 102 -4.48 -16.34 7.58
C LYS A 102 -4.72 -15.29 6.50
N SER A 103 -3.95 -14.22 6.49
CA SER A 103 -4.04 -13.16 5.48
C SER A 103 -3.65 -13.63 4.09
N LEU A 104 -2.66 -14.51 3.98
CA LEU A 104 -2.29 -15.15 2.71
C LEU A 104 -3.42 -16.05 2.19
N LYS A 105 -4.04 -16.85 3.06
CA LYS A 105 -5.21 -17.67 2.69
C LYS A 105 -6.40 -16.83 2.23
N GLU A 106 -6.60 -15.66 2.84
CA GLU A 106 -7.60 -14.70 2.37
C GLU A 106 -7.31 -14.28 0.92
N CYS A 107 -6.07 -13.92 0.60
CA CYS A 107 -5.67 -13.56 -0.77
C CYS A 107 -5.84 -14.74 -1.77
N ILE A 108 -5.55 -15.97 -1.36
CA ILE A 108 -5.82 -17.18 -2.16
C ILE A 108 -7.32 -17.34 -2.42
N SER A 109 -8.16 -17.03 -1.43
CA SER A 109 -9.62 -17.10 -1.60
C SER A 109 -10.17 -16.09 -2.62
N LEU A 110 -9.48 -14.96 -2.77
CA LEU A 110 -9.79 -13.92 -3.75
C LEU A 110 -9.32 -14.26 -5.17
N GLY A 111 -8.35 -15.19 -5.33
CA GLY A 111 -7.93 -15.66 -6.64
C GLY A 111 -6.42 -15.66 -6.91
N ALA A 112 -5.59 -15.32 -5.93
CA ALA A 112 -4.14 -15.45 -6.05
C ALA A 112 -3.72 -16.91 -6.28
N ASP A 113 -2.64 -17.13 -7.05
CA ASP A 113 -2.19 -18.47 -7.41
C ASP A 113 -1.29 -19.08 -6.35
N GLU A 114 -0.31 -18.29 -5.89
CA GLU A 114 0.71 -18.71 -4.95
C GLU A 114 0.78 -17.73 -3.76
N ALA A 115 1.22 -18.26 -2.62
CA ALA A 115 1.40 -17.45 -1.41
C ALA A 115 2.71 -17.82 -0.70
N VAL A 116 3.47 -16.82 -0.30
CA VAL A 116 4.75 -16.94 0.41
C VAL A 116 4.68 -16.21 1.75
N LEU A 117 4.94 -16.96 2.81
CA LEU A 117 5.14 -16.43 4.15
C LEU A 117 6.64 -16.37 4.46
N VAL A 118 7.15 -15.16 4.67
CA VAL A 118 8.52 -14.95 5.13
C VAL A 118 8.46 -14.72 6.64
N THR A 119 8.95 -15.71 7.42
CA THR A 119 8.80 -15.68 8.88
C THR A 119 10.05 -16.22 9.57
N ASP A 120 10.61 -15.40 10.44
CA ASP A 120 11.73 -15.77 11.31
C ASP A 120 11.80 -14.78 12.46
N ARG A 121 12.31 -15.23 13.62
CA ARG A 121 12.60 -14.31 14.73
C ARG A 121 13.64 -13.25 14.36
N GLY A 122 14.55 -13.57 13.45
CA GLY A 122 15.55 -12.65 12.93
C GLY A 122 14.97 -11.45 12.15
N PHE A 123 13.73 -11.54 11.67
CA PHE A 123 13.04 -10.44 10.97
C PHE A 123 12.23 -9.56 11.91
N ALA A 124 12.04 -9.97 13.17
CA ALA A 124 11.20 -9.25 14.12
C ALA A 124 11.76 -7.85 14.42
N GLY A 125 10.84 -6.88 14.55
CA GLY A 125 11.17 -5.48 14.88
C GLY A 125 11.82 -4.70 13.74
N ALA A 126 11.79 -5.22 12.52
CA ALA A 126 12.29 -4.54 11.33
C ALA A 126 11.52 -3.23 11.09
N ASP A 127 12.24 -2.15 10.83
CA ASP A 127 11.69 -0.91 10.27
C ASP A 127 11.47 -1.04 8.75
N THR A 128 11.11 0.06 8.08
CA THR A 128 10.86 0.06 6.64
C THR A 128 12.10 -0.26 5.80
N LEU A 129 13.29 0.12 6.26
CA LEU A 129 14.55 -0.14 5.57
C LEU A 129 14.89 -1.63 5.59
N ALA A 130 14.89 -2.25 6.77
CA ALA A 130 15.14 -3.68 6.94
C ALA A 130 14.02 -4.52 6.30
N THR A 131 12.75 -4.10 6.41
CA THR A 131 11.63 -4.76 5.75
C THR A 131 11.78 -4.77 4.24
N SER A 132 12.07 -3.62 3.61
CA SER A 132 12.23 -3.55 2.15
C SER A 132 13.40 -4.40 1.66
N TYR A 133 14.47 -4.56 2.47
CA TYR A 133 15.59 -5.43 2.15
C TYR A 133 15.17 -6.92 2.08
N VAL A 134 14.44 -7.39 3.09
CA VAL A 134 13.97 -8.78 3.13
C VAL A 134 12.97 -9.04 2.01
N VAL A 135 11.99 -8.14 1.81
CA VAL A 135 10.96 -8.28 0.76
C VAL A 135 11.60 -8.27 -0.63
N ALA A 136 12.57 -7.39 -0.90
CA ALA A 136 13.27 -7.38 -2.19
C ALA A 136 14.02 -8.70 -2.46
N ASN A 137 14.72 -9.24 -1.46
CA ASN A 137 15.36 -10.55 -1.58
C ASN A 137 14.35 -11.70 -1.76
N THR A 138 13.18 -11.57 -1.14
CA THR A 138 12.08 -12.51 -1.33
C THR A 138 11.55 -12.48 -2.76
N ILE A 139 11.36 -11.30 -3.35
CA ILE A 139 10.92 -11.16 -4.74
C ILE A 139 11.96 -11.73 -5.71
N LYS A 140 13.25 -11.52 -5.46
CA LYS A 140 14.32 -12.18 -6.23
C LYS A 140 14.20 -13.70 -6.18
N LYS A 141 13.99 -14.26 -4.99
CA LYS A 141 13.81 -15.71 -4.81
C LYS A 141 12.52 -16.22 -5.46
N ILE A 142 11.43 -15.45 -5.42
CA ILE A 142 10.19 -15.73 -6.15
C ILE A 142 10.48 -15.81 -7.66
N SER A 143 11.22 -14.83 -8.19
CA SER A 143 11.61 -14.80 -9.60
C SER A 143 12.48 -15.99 -10.01
N GLU A 144 13.39 -16.41 -9.15
CA GLU A 144 14.22 -17.62 -9.37
C GLU A 144 13.38 -18.92 -9.34
N HIS A 145 12.34 -18.95 -8.52
CA HIS A 145 11.55 -20.18 -8.29
C HIS A 145 10.41 -20.35 -9.30
N TRP A 146 9.70 -19.27 -9.65
CA TRP A 146 8.51 -19.33 -10.51
C TRP A 146 8.63 -18.56 -11.83
N GLY A 147 9.78 -17.97 -12.11
CA GLY A 147 10.05 -17.18 -13.32
C GLY A 147 10.06 -15.67 -13.08
N PRO A 148 10.56 -14.90 -14.06
CA PRO A 148 10.74 -13.46 -13.96
C PRO A 148 9.49 -12.75 -13.47
N VAL A 149 9.67 -11.76 -12.59
CA VAL A 149 8.59 -10.91 -12.08
C VAL A 149 8.49 -9.67 -12.96
N ASP A 150 7.30 -9.44 -13.53
CA ASP A 150 7.03 -8.32 -14.43
C ASP A 150 6.47 -7.10 -13.70
N MET A 151 5.65 -7.34 -12.68
CA MET A 151 5.06 -6.28 -11.88
C MET A 151 5.06 -6.62 -10.40
N VAL A 152 5.27 -5.61 -9.56
CA VAL A 152 5.12 -5.70 -8.11
C VAL A 152 4.06 -4.71 -7.67
N PHE A 153 3.06 -5.17 -6.93
CA PHE A 153 2.06 -4.31 -6.30
C PHE A 153 2.29 -4.23 -4.80
N CYS A 154 2.19 -3.04 -4.27
CA CYS A 154 2.11 -2.74 -2.84
C CYS A 154 0.93 -1.81 -2.59
N GLY A 155 0.39 -1.76 -1.39
CA GLY A 155 -0.44 -0.65 -0.98
C GLY A 155 0.37 0.64 -0.86
N LYS A 156 -0.27 1.79 -0.97
CA LYS A 156 0.34 3.09 -0.71
C LYS A 156 1.09 3.09 0.63
N GLN A 157 0.45 2.57 1.64
CA GLN A 157 0.93 2.54 3.03
C GLN A 157 0.17 1.48 3.82
N THR A 158 0.54 1.25 5.08
CA THR A 158 -0.20 0.37 5.98
C THR A 158 -0.92 1.18 7.05
N LEU A 159 -2.11 0.70 7.48
CA LEU A 159 -2.96 1.38 8.48
C LEU A 159 -2.32 1.51 9.86
N ASP A 160 -1.35 0.65 10.18
CA ASP A 160 -0.66 0.62 11.47
C ASP A 160 0.64 1.41 11.53
N GLY A 161 1.29 1.63 10.38
CA GLY A 161 2.61 2.26 10.32
C GLY A 161 2.65 3.58 9.54
N ASP A 162 1.79 3.73 8.56
CA ASP A 162 1.52 4.94 7.77
C ASP A 162 2.73 5.54 7.04
N THR A 163 3.82 4.80 6.89
CA THR A 163 5.10 5.32 6.38
C THR A 163 5.16 5.49 4.86
N GLY A 164 4.47 4.62 4.10
CA GLY A 164 4.52 4.62 2.62
C GLY A 164 5.87 4.30 1.99
N GLN A 165 6.85 3.81 2.76
CA GLN A 165 8.25 3.69 2.35
C GLN A 165 8.64 2.30 1.83
N VAL A 166 7.93 1.24 2.20
CA VAL A 166 8.34 -0.13 1.88
C VAL A 166 8.31 -0.39 0.38
N GLY A 167 7.23 0.01 -0.31
CA GLY A 167 7.13 -0.13 -1.77
C GLY A 167 8.29 0.55 -2.51
N PRO A 168 8.49 1.88 -2.36
CA PRO A 168 9.65 2.58 -2.93
C PRO A 168 10.99 1.97 -2.56
N GLY A 169 11.16 1.53 -1.31
CA GLY A 169 12.37 0.86 -0.85
C GLY A 169 12.64 -0.48 -1.56
N VAL A 170 11.58 -1.26 -1.85
CA VAL A 170 11.67 -2.48 -2.64
C VAL A 170 12.03 -2.17 -4.09
N ALA A 171 11.39 -1.18 -4.71
CA ALA A 171 11.69 -0.77 -6.09
C ALA A 171 13.15 -0.36 -6.24
N CYS A 172 13.65 0.48 -5.35
CA CYS A 172 15.06 0.92 -5.35
C CYS A 172 16.03 -0.27 -5.25
N ARG A 173 15.74 -1.27 -4.40
CA ARG A 173 16.61 -2.44 -4.19
C ARG A 173 16.58 -3.45 -5.33
N LEU A 174 15.52 -3.44 -6.12
CA LEU A 174 15.34 -4.31 -7.27
C LEU A 174 15.65 -3.61 -8.61
N ASP A 175 16.01 -2.32 -8.56
CA ASP A 175 16.21 -1.47 -9.75
C ASP A 175 14.99 -1.48 -10.67
N LEU A 176 13.80 -1.35 -10.05
CA LEU A 176 12.52 -1.28 -10.76
C LEU A 176 12.08 0.16 -10.96
N GLU A 177 11.47 0.43 -12.11
CA GLU A 177 10.65 1.62 -12.28
C GLU A 177 9.53 1.62 -11.23
N GLN A 178 9.14 2.82 -10.72
CA GLN A 178 8.12 2.90 -9.69
C GLN A 178 7.05 3.93 -10.01
N LEU A 179 5.80 3.50 -9.87
CA LEU A 179 4.61 4.33 -10.03
C LEU A 179 3.85 4.38 -8.71
N THR A 180 4.02 5.49 -7.98
CA THR A 180 3.39 5.67 -6.66
C THR A 180 2.04 6.38 -6.79
N TYR A 181 1.15 6.15 -5.79
CA TYR A 181 -0.16 6.78 -5.70
C TYR A 181 -1.06 6.53 -6.91
N VAL A 182 -1.07 5.30 -7.41
CA VAL A 182 -1.84 4.94 -8.61
C VAL A 182 -3.33 4.81 -8.27
N THR A 183 -4.15 5.51 -9.07
CA THR A 183 -5.62 5.51 -8.97
C THR A 183 -6.29 4.78 -10.11
N LYS A 184 -5.56 4.46 -11.19
CA LYS A 184 -6.07 3.68 -12.31
C LYS A 184 -4.92 3.08 -13.11
N VAL A 185 -4.99 1.79 -13.42
CA VAL A 185 -4.22 1.16 -14.48
C VAL A 185 -5.05 1.31 -15.77
N VAL A 186 -4.52 2.07 -16.73
CA VAL A 186 -5.22 2.38 -17.98
C VAL A 186 -5.01 1.28 -19.00
N LYS A 187 -3.76 0.82 -19.12
CA LYS A 187 -3.36 -0.21 -20.08
C LYS A 187 -2.14 -0.97 -19.59
N VAL A 188 -2.17 -2.27 -19.76
CA VAL A 188 -1.00 -3.15 -19.69
C VAL A 188 -0.77 -3.68 -21.10
N ASP A 189 0.35 -3.33 -21.70
CA ASP A 189 0.76 -3.76 -23.03
C ASP A 189 1.88 -4.79 -22.90
N GLU A 190 1.50 -6.06 -22.93
CA GLU A 190 2.43 -7.18 -22.75
C GLU A 190 3.43 -7.26 -23.90
N GLU A 191 3.01 -7.01 -25.16
CA GLU A 191 3.87 -7.07 -26.33
C GLU A 191 4.98 -6.02 -26.28
N ARG A 192 4.62 -4.80 -25.89
CA ARG A 192 5.56 -3.67 -25.75
C ARG A 192 6.22 -3.60 -24.38
N ARG A 193 5.78 -4.47 -23.45
CA ARG A 193 6.20 -4.47 -22.04
C ARG A 193 6.06 -3.10 -21.39
N LYS A 194 4.91 -2.45 -21.59
CA LYS A 194 4.61 -1.10 -21.08
C LYS A 194 3.34 -1.07 -20.26
N VAL A 195 3.31 -0.19 -19.28
CA VAL A 195 2.15 0.05 -18.43
C VAL A 195 1.85 1.54 -18.39
N THR A 196 0.58 1.90 -18.62
CA THR A 196 0.09 3.27 -18.52
C THR A 196 -0.85 3.38 -17.33
N VAL A 197 -0.60 4.34 -16.46
CA VAL A 197 -1.38 4.56 -15.22
C VAL A 197 -1.79 6.02 -15.05
N HIS A 198 -2.80 6.24 -14.20
CA HIS A 198 -3.09 7.54 -13.60
C HIS A 198 -2.54 7.56 -12.18
N ARG A 199 -1.76 8.59 -11.84
CA ARG A 199 -1.25 8.87 -10.49
C ARG A 199 -1.95 10.08 -9.91
N HIS A 200 -2.23 10.04 -8.62
CA HIS A 200 -2.75 11.18 -7.89
C HIS A 200 -1.59 12.06 -7.39
N LEU A 201 -1.67 13.35 -7.68
CA LEU A 201 -0.81 14.41 -7.17
C LEU A 201 -1.65 15.39 -6.36
N GLU A 202 -1.02 16.30 -5.61
CA GLU A 202 -1.72 17.30 -4.79
C GLU A 202 -2.60 18.22 -5.67
N ASP A 203 -2.16 18.57 -6.85
CA ASP A 203 -2.79 19.49 -7.79
C ASP A 203 -3.53 18.83 -8.95
N GLY A 204 -3.52 17.50 -9.04
CA GLY A 204 -4.21 16.82 -10.13
C GLY A 204 -3.89 15.35 -10.33
N ILE A 205 -4.11 14.92 -11.57
CA ILE A 205 -3.84 13.56 -12.03
C ILE A 205 -2.76 13.61 -13.11
N GLU A 206 -1.73 12.79 -12.93
CA GLU A 206 -0.68 12.59 -13.91
C GLU A 206 -0.90 11.27 -14.64
N VAL A 207 -0.79 11.27 -15.95
CA VAL A 207 -0.78 10.06 -16.78
C VAL A 207 0.66 9.70 -17.11
N VAL A 208 1.08 8.50 -16.71
CA VAL A 208 2.47 8.04 -16.87
C VAL A 208 2.47 6.72 -17.61
N GLU A 209 3.35 6.59 -18.61
CA GLU A 209 3.70 5.32 -19.25
C GLU A 209 5.14 4.97 -18.91
N THR A 210 5.37 3.73 -18.49
CA THR A 210 6.71 3.20 -18.21
C THR A 210 6.85 1.75 -18.63
N SER A 211 8.06 1.23 -18.61
CA SER A 211 8.40 -0.14 -19.02
C SER A 211 8.34 -1.11 -17.84
N MET A 212 8.05 -2.39 -18.12
CA MET A 212 8.24 -3.49 -17.18
C MET A 212 9.72 -3.94 -17.17
N PRO A 213 10.25 -4.41 -16.04
CA PRO A 213 9.56 -4.63 -14.76
C PRO A 213 9.39 -3.34 -13.95
N LEU A 214 8.28 -3.24 -13.19
CA LEU A 214 7.97 -2.06 -12.40
C LEU A 214 7.29 -2.39 -11.07
N LEU A 215 7.29 -1.40 -10.15
CA LEU A 215 6.51 -1.47 -8.91
C LEU A 215 5.43 -0.39 -8.89
N ILE A 216 4.23 -0.79 -8.47
CA ILE A 216 3.06 0.09 -8.33
C ILE A 216 2.64 0.16 -6.88
N THR A 217 2.39 1.37 -6.36
CA THR A 217 1.70 1.53 -5.07
C THR A 217 0.26 1.97 -5.27
N ALA A 218 -0.66 1.15 -4.76
CA ALA A 218 -2.10 1.26 -4.97
C ALA A 218 -2.77 2.22 -3.97
N LEU A 219 -3.65 3.07 -4.48
CA LEU A 219 -4.62 3.83 -3.69
C LEU A 219 -5.98 3.09 -3.65
N LYS A 220 -6.85 3.49 -2.72
CA LYS A 220 -8.20 2.92 -2.59
C LYS A 220 -9.10 3.23 -3.79
N GLU A 221 -8.81 4.30 -4.49
CA GLU A 221 -9.52 4.76 -5.69
C GLU A 221 -9.21 3.90 -6.93
N LEU A 222 -8.22 3.01 -6.86
CA LEU A 222 -7.75 2.19 -7.98
C LEU A 222 -8.85 1.29 -8.53
N ASN A 223 -9.58 0.62 -7.64
CA ASN A 223 -10.62 -0.34 -8.00
C ASN A 223 -11.58 -0.62 -6.83
N LYS A 224 -12.49 -1.57 -7.03
CA LYS A 224 -13.36 -2.13 -5.99
C LYS A 224 -12.99 -3.59 -5.77
N VAL A 225 -12.49 -3.89 -4.58
CA VAL A 225 -12.05 -5.25 -4.20
C VAL A 225 -13.22 -6.24 -4.33
N ARG A 226 -12.96 -7.36 -5.01
CA ARG A 226 -13.92 -8.47 -5.18
C ARG A 226 -14.18 -9.20 -3.87
N ARG A 227 -15.25 -9.97 -3.85
CA ARG A 227 -15.52 -10.92 -2.76
C ARG A 227 -15.01 -12.31 -3.15
N ALA A 228 -14.58 -13.08 -2.15
CA ALA A 228 -14.17 -14.46 -2.36
C ALA A 228 -15.35 -15.30 -2.87
N SER A 229 -15.07 -16.12 -3.88
CA SER A 229 -16.03 -17.12 -4.35
C SER A 229 -16.03 -18.37 -3.45
N LEU A 230 -17.11 -19.15 -3.46
CA LEU A 230 -17.16 -20.40 -2.71
C LEU A 230 -16.02 -21.38 -3.11
N PRO A 231 -15.74 -21.60 -4.41
CA PRO A 231 -14.56 -22.39 -4.81
C PRO A 231 -13.24 -21.82 -4.31
N GLY A 232 -13.08 -20.49 -4.33
CA GLY A 232 -11.90 -19.80 -3.79
C GLY A 232 -11.72 -20.03 -2.29
N MET A 233 -12.80 -19.95 -1.51
CA MET A 233 -12.76 -20.24 -0.07
C MET A 233 -12.40 -21.72 0.22
N ILE A 234 -12.94 -22.67 -0.55
CA ILE A 234 -12.61 -24.10 -0.42
C ILE A 234 -11.12 -24.33 -0.75
N ARG A 235 -10.61 -23.70 -1.82
CA ARG A 235 -9.20 -23.76 -2.19
C ARG A 235 -8.31 -23.20 -1.06
N ALA A 236 -8.64 -22.00 -0.55
CA ALA A 236 -7.90 -21.35 0.52
C ALA A 236 -7.84 -22.17 1.82
N ALA A 237 -8.93 -22.85 2.18
CA ALA A 237 -8.99 -23.70 3.36
C ALA A 237 -7.98 -24.86 3.30
N ARG A 238 -7.71 -25.39 2.10
CA ARG A 238 -6.78 -26.50 1.85
C ARG A 238 -5.36 -26.03 1.49
N TYR A 239 -5.20 -24.76 1.18
CA TYR A 239 -3.93 -24.20 0.71
C TYR A 239 -2.92 -24.10 1.86
N LYS A 240 -1.68 -24.43 1.54
CA LYS A 240 -0.53 -24.28 2.46
C LYS A 240 0.46 -23.32 1.81
N PRO A 241 0.64 -22.10 2.33
CA PRO A 241 1.64 -21.17 1.82
C PRO A 241 3.05 -21.75 1.87
N THR A 242 3.87 -21.38 0.91
CA THR A 242 5.30 -21.63 0.99
C THR A 242 5.88 -20.79 2.13
N VAL A 243 6.62 -21.42 3.02
CA VAL A 243 7.22 -20.75 4.18
C VAL A 243 8.72 -20.64 3.97
N TRP A 244 9.26 -19.43 4.06
CA TRP A 244 10.69 -19.17 4.02
C TRP A 244 11.15 -18.48 5.30
N THR A 245 12.33 -18.92 5.76
CA THR A 245 13.02 -18.43 6.95
C THR A 245 14.35 -17.80 6.57
N THR A 246 15.11 -17.30 7.51
CA THR A 246 16.50 -16.83 7.25
C THR A 246 17.40 -17.91 6.64
N ALA A 247 17.13 -19.19 6.92
CA ALA A 247 17.90 -20.29 6.36
C ALA A 247 17.70 -20.46 4.85
N ASP A 248 16.56 -20.00 4.34
CA ASP A 248 16.24 -20.06 2.90
C ASP A 248 16.91 -18.96 2.08
N PHE A 249 17.60 -18.03 2.73
CA PHE A 249 18.28 -16.89 2.12
C PHE A 249 19.78 -16.89 2.49
N PRO A 250 20.59 -17.79 1.92
CA PRO A 250 22.01 -17.96 2.31
C PRO A 250 22.86 -16.72 2.04
N LYS A 251 22.45 -15.85 1.13
CA LYS A 251 23.14 -14.60 0.77
C LYS A 251 22.61 -13.35 1.52
N LEU A 252 21.62 -13.54 2.41
CA LEU A 252 21.04 -12.43 3.16
C LEU A 252 22.03 -11.90 4.20
N ASP A 253 22.32 -10.61 4.14
CA ASP A 253 23.18 -9.97 5.15
C ASP A 253 22.39 -9.81 6.47
N LYS A 254 22.83 -10.54 7.49
CA LYS A 254 22.20 -10.53 8.83
C LYS A 254 22.32 -9.19 9.55
N ALA A 255 23.21 -8.30 9.10
CA ALA A 255 23.31 -6.94 9.64
C ALA A 255 22.21 -6.01 9.12
N GLN A 256 21.53 -6.38 8.04
CA GLN A 256 20.49 -5.57 7.41
C GLN A 256 19.05 -6.06 7.69
N ILE A 257 18.86 -6.99 8.62
CA ILE A 257 17.54 -7.55 8.96
C ILE A 257 17.15 -7.29 10.42
N GLY A 258 15.85 -7.33 10.67
CA GLY A 258 15.26 -7.17 12.00
C GLY A 258 15.71 -5.89 12.68
N LEU A 259 15.78 -5.91 14.00
CA LEU A 259 16.22 -4.75 14.80
C LEU A 259 17.65 -4.29 14.48
N LYS A 260 18.55 -5.22 14.12
CA LYS A 260 19.96 -4.86 13.80
C LYS A 260 20.06 -4.07 12.51
N GLY A 261 19.22 -4.41 11.53
CA GLY A 261 19.19 -3.74 10.24
C GLY A 261 18.32 -2.49 10.21
N SER A 262 17.71 -2.13 11.34
CA SER A 262 16.78 -1.01 11.47
C SER A 262 17.46 0.21 12.07
N PRO A 263 17.70 1.29 11.30
CA PRO A 263 18.23 2.54 11.82
C PRO A 263 17.21 3.28 12.71
N THR A 264 15.93 2.91 12.66
CA THR A 264 14.88 3.51 13.48
C THR A 264 14.32 2.50 14.47
N ILE A 265 13.97 2.97 15.67
CA ILE A 265 13.32 2.17 16.72
C ILE A 265 12.14 2.94 17.30
N VAL A 266 11.10 2.23 17.72
CA VAL A 266 9.99 2.84 18.46
C VAL A 266 10.45 3.09 19.89
N ALA A 267 10.72 4.35 20.21
CA ALA A 267 11.19 4.74 21.54
C ALA A 267 10.05 4.80 22.58
N LYS A 268 8.87 5.29 22.16
CA LYS A 268 7.71 5.45 23.05
C LYS A 268 6.41 5.45 22.24
N THR A 269 5.38 4.83 22.77
CA THR A 269 4.01 4.93 22.26
C THR A 269 3.13 5.54 23.34
N TRP A 270 2.16 6.37 22.93
CA TRP A 270 1.12 6.91 23.82
C TRP A 270 -0.18 7.02 23.05
N VAL A 271 -1.27 7.05 23.81
CA VAL A 271 -2.59 7.35 23.27
C VAL A 271 -2.81 8.84 23.46
N PRO A 272 -3.14 9.60 22.38
CA PRO A 272 -3.51 11.00 22.53
C PRO A 272 -4.71 11.12 23.48
N GLU A 273 -4.67 12.13 24.36
CA GLU A 273 -5.85 12.45 25.16
C GLU A 273 -7.01 12.82 24.23
N ILE A 274 -8.13 12.14 24.44
CA ILE A 274 -9.37 12.49 23.75
C ILE A 274 -9.78 13.85 24.27
N ARG A 275 -9.63 14.90 23.47
CA ARG A 275 -10.24 16.18 23.79
C ARG A 275 -11.74 15.96 23.88
N SER A 276 -12.30 16.10 25.06
CA SER A 276 -13.75 16.18 25.20
C SER A 276 -14.20 17.48 24.51
N ILE A 277 -14.58 17.35 23.26
CA ILE A 277 -15.21 18.48 22.55
C ILE A 277 -16.65 18.51 23.09
N ASN A 278 -16.88 19.29 24.13
CA ASN A 278 -18.21 19.69 24.49
C ASN A 278 -18.68 20.67 23.42
N GLY A 279 -19.28 20.11 22.37
CA GLY A 279 -19.93 20.93 21.36
C GLY A 279 -21.09 21.71 22.02
N GLU A 280 -21.12 22.99 21.83
CA GLU A 280 -22.26 23.80 22.23
C GLU A 280 -23.24 23.86 21.07
N ARG A 281 -24.50 23.52 21.32
CA ARG A 281 -25.57 23.66 20.35
C ARG A 281 -26.16 25.05 20.46
N ILE A 282 -26.16 25.80 19.38
CA ILE A 282 -26.75 27.10 19.29
C ILE A 282 -28.18 26.92 18.80
N GLU A 283 -29.15 27.42 19.56
CA GLU A 283 -30.57 27.38 19.22
C GLU A 283 -31.13 28.80 19.17
N GLY A 284 -31.98 29.11 18.21
CA GLY A 284 -32.62 30.42 18.05
C GLY A 284 -34.03 30.28 17.45
N GLU A 285 -34.82 31.36 17.52
CA GLU A 285 -36.19 31.40 17.01
C GLU A 285 -36.26 31.26 15.48
N ASP A 286 -35.22 31.71 14.79
CA ASP A 286 -35.04 31.60 13.35
C ASP A 286 -33.56 31.44 12.96
N GLU A 287 -33.32 31.25 11.66
CA GLU A 287 -31.97 31.03 11.11
C GLU A 287 -31.06 32.25 11.28
N ALA A 288 -31.60 33.46 11.27
CA ALA A 288 -30.86 34.68 11.44
C ALA A 288 -30.38 34.84 12.91
N ALA A 289 -31.24 34.55 13.88
CA ALA A 289 -30.89 34.56 15.30
C ALA A 289 -29.80 33.51 15.63
N VAL A 290 -29.85 32.34 15.01
CA VAL A 290 -28.79 31.28 15.14
C VAL A 290 -27.48 31.77 14.55
N ALA A 291 -27.51 32.40 13.37
CA ALA A 291 -26.32 32.93 12.72
C ALA A 291 -25.68 34.07 13.54
N ASP A 292 -26.46 35.02 14.07
CA ASP A 292 -25.97 36.10 14.88
C ASP A 292 -25.32 35.62 16.18
N GLN A 293 -25.93 34.63 16.84
CA GLN A 293 -25.34 34.03 18.04
C GLN A 293 -24.03 33.26 17.72
N LEU A 294 -23.98 32.58 16.59
CA LEU A 294 -22.76 31.89 16.15
C LEU A 294 -21.63 32.91 15.89
N ILE A 295 -21.95 33.99 15.18
CA ILE A 295 -20.98 35.05 14.86
C ILE A 295 -20.49 35.69 16.16
N ALA A 296 -21.39 36.02 17.09
CA ALA A 296 -21.01 36.62 18.38
C ALA A 296 -20.06 35.71 19.16
N LYS A 297 -20.37 34.40 19.26
CA LYS A 297 -19.49 33.42 19.93
C LYS A 297 -18.16 33.23 19.25
N LEU A 298 -18.12 33.23 17.92
CA LEU A 298 -16.86 33.13 17.16
C LEU A 298 -16.00 34.38 17.40
N TRP A 299 -16.63 35.55 17.48
CA TRP A 299 -15.96 36.85 17.74
C TRP A 299 -15.39 36.95 19.15
N ASP A 300 -16.11 36.42 20.15
CA ASP A 300 -15.65 36.33 21.54
C ASP A 300 -14.59 35.27 21.79
N SER A 301 -14.35 34.39 20.81
CA SER A 301 -13.32 33.38 20.90
C SER A 301 -11.94 33.92 20.48
N GLU A 302 -10.86 33.15 20.73
CA GLU A 302 -9.53 33.49 20.24
C GLU A 302 -9.35 33.27 18.71
N LEU A 303 -10.35 32.72 18.03
CA LEU A 303 -10.29 32.41 16.61
C LEU A 303 -10.02 33.59 15.70
N PRO A 304 -10.72 34.77 15.86
CA PRO A 304 -10.46 35.93 15.03
C PRO A 304 -9.01 36.38 15.10
N THR A 305 -8.44 36.43 16.31
CA THR A 305 -7.04 36.84 16.53
C THR A 305 -6.07 35.84 15.90
N ARG A 306 -6.32 34.53 16.03
CA ARG A 306 -5.50 33.47 15.42
C ARG A 306 -5.54 33.45 13.89
N MET A 307 -6.67 33.84 13.30
CA MET A 307 -6.86 33.91 11.86
C MET A 307 -6.50 35.26 11.25
N GLY A 308 -6.07 36.24 12.07
CA GLY A 308 -5.71 37.58 11.61
C GLY A 308 -6.92 38.40 11.15
N TRP A 309 -8.12 38.05 11.62
CA TRP A 309 -9.32 38.83 11.32
C TRP A 309 -9.30 40.11 12.15
N THR A 310 -9.04 41.22 11.49
CA THR A 310 -9.22 42.55 12.10
C THR A 310 -10.66 42.95 11.85
N GLY A 311 -11.40 43.18 12.93
CA GLY A 311 -12.80 43.67 12.83
C GLY A 311 -12.89 44.86 11.90
N VAL A 312 -13.95 44.87 11.09
CA VAL A 312 -14.37 46.02 10.28
C VAL A 312 -14.97 47.08 11.20
#